data_064bcc6ed7eef16f1309dcb71344ce04
#
_entry.id   064bcc6ed7eef16f1309dcb71344ce04
#
_cell.length_a   1.000
_cell.length_b   1.000
_cell.length_c   1.000
_cell.angle_alpha   90.00
_cell.angle_beta   90.00
_cell.angle_gamma   90.00
#
_symmetry.space_group_name_H-M   'P 1'
#
loop_
_entity.id
_entity.type
_entity.pdbx_description
1 polymer ?
#
loop_
_entity_poly.entity_id
_entity_poly.type
_entity_poly.pdbx_seq_one_letter_code
_entity_poly.pdbx_strand_id
1 'polypeptide(L)' 'MSERYLRVLNITIESASAIEKMVNKAIDDIHKQKIKIIDLQITEDNIVLVLEED' A
#
# COMPACT_ATOMS: atom_id res chain seq x y z
N MET A 1 19.60 7.23 -7.36
CA MET A 1 19.51 5.80 -7.03
C MET A 1 18.12 5.47 -6.55
N SER A 2 17.63 4.29 -6.88
CA SER A 2 16.29 3.89 -6.44
C SER A 2 16.37 3.24 -5.05
N GLU A 3 15.36 3.51 -4.24
CA GLU A 3 15.21 2.91 -2.92
C GLU A 3 13.91 2.10 -2.90
N ARG A 4 13.97 0.95 -2.26
CA ARG A 4 12.80 0.09 -2.08
C ARG A 4 12.44 0.03 -0.61
N TYR A 5 11.14 0.08 -0.34
CA TYR A 5 10.64 0.00 1.03
C TYR A 5 9.22 -0.52 1.02
N LEU A 6 8.75 -0.87 2.20
CA LEU A 6 7.41 -1.44 2.36
C LEU A 6 6.49 -0.44 3.04
N ARG A 7 5.25 -0.40 2.58
CA ARG A 7 4.17 0.25 3.31
C ARG A 7 3.16 -0.83 3.69
N VAL A 8 2.89 -0.95 4.98
CA VAL A 8 2.02 -1.99 5.51
C VAL A 8 0.73 -1.37 6.01
N LEU A 9 -0.40 -1.91 5.55
CA LEU A 9 -1.72 -1.50 6.00
C LEU A 9 -2.31 -2.65 6.83
N ASN A 10 -2.56 -2.40 8.11
CA ASN A 10 -3.18 -3.40 8.97
C ASN A 10 -4.69 -3.41 8.73
N ILE A 11 -5.24 -4.57 8.38
CA ILE A 11 -6.64 -4.72 8.03
C ILE A 11 -7.39 -5.70 8.95
N THR A 12 -6.76 -6.09 10.05
CA THR A 12 -7.27 -7.16 10.94
C THR A 12 -8.72 -6.95 11.39
N ILE A 13 -9.07 -5.71 11.74
CA ILE A 13 -10.40 -5.41 12.27
C ILE A 13 -11.24 -4.58 11.31
N GLU A 14 -10.79 -4.43 10.07
CA GLU A 14 -11.47 -3.56 9.12
C GLU A 14 -12.52 -4.30 8.28
N SER A 15 -13.61 -3.62 7.95
CA SER A 15 -14.60 -4.13 7.03
C SER A 15 -14.06 -4.08 5.60
N ALA A 16 -14.69 -4.84 4.70
CA ALA A 16 -14.30 -4.83 3.29
C ALA A 16 -14.39 -3.42 2.69
N SER A 17 -15.42 -2.66 3.06
CA SER A 17 -15.59 -1.29 2.58
C SER A 17 -14.48 -0.37 3.10
N ALA A 18 -14.09 -0.53 4.36
CA ALA A 18 -13.02 0.26 4.95
C ALA A 18 -11.68 -0.10 4.32
N ILE A 19 -11.42 -1.38 4.06
CA ILE A 19 -10.20 -1.84 3.40
C ILE A 19 -10.08 -1.21 2.01
N GLU A 20 -11.17 -1.20 1.25
CA GLU A 20 -11.19 -0.59 -0.08
C GLU A 20 -10.80 0.88 -0.02
N LYS A 21 -11.36 1.63 0.93
CA LYS A 21 -11.03 3.05 1.11
C LYS A 21 -9.57 3.25 1.52
N MET A 22 -9.06 2.40 2.40
CA MET A 22 -7.67 2.47 2.84
C MET A 22 -6.70 2.24 1.69
N VAL A 23 -6.96 1.22 0.89
CA VAL A 23 -6.12 0.88 -0.26
C VAL A 23 -6.16 2.00 -1.30
N ASN A 24 -7.35 2.48 -1.63
CA ASN A 24 -7.51 3.55 -2.62
C ASN A 24 -6.79 4.82 -2.18
N LYS A 25 -6.90 5.19 -0.90
CA LYS A 25 -6.20 6.36 -0.38
C LYS A 25 -4.69 6.17 -0.42
N ALA A 26 -4.21 4.99 -0.05
CA ALA A 26 -2.78 4.72 -0.07
C ALA A 26 -2.22 4.81 -1.49
N ILE A 27 -2.91 4.22 -2.46
CA ILE A 27 -2.49 4.27 -3.86
C ILE A 27 -2.48 5.71 -4.38
N ASP A 28 -3.50 6.49 -4.05
CA ASP A 28 -3.57 7.91 -4.42
C ASP A 28 -2.38 8.68 -3.87
N ASP A 29 -2.10 8.52 -2.57
CA ASP A 29 -0.99 9.21 -1.92
C ASP A 29 0.35 8.84 -2.56
N ILE A 30 0.53 7.55 -2.85
CA ILE A 30 1.75 7.04 -3.48
C ILE A 30 1.93 7.65 -4.87
N HIS A 31 0.86 7.70 -5.66
CA HIS A 31 0.91 8.29 -7.00
C HIS A 31 1.21 9.79 -6.96
N LYS A 32 0.65 10.50 -5.99
CA LYS A 32 0.91 11.94 -5.82
C LYS A 32 2.38 12.22 -5.51
N GLN A 33 3.04 11.30 -4.82
CA GLN A 33 4.46 11.42 -4.50
C GLN A 33 5.36 10.89 -5.61
N LYS A 34 4.76 10.40 -6.70
CA LYS A 34 5.48 9.83 -7.85
C LYS A 34 6.33 8.63 -7.47
N ILE A 35 5.85 7.86 -6.49
CA ILE A 35 6.47 6.63 -6.05
C ILE A 35 5.85 5.48 -6.86
N LYS A 36 6.67 4.51 -7.22
CA LYS A 36 6.25 3.36 -8.00
C LYS A 36 5.83 2.22 -7.09
N ILE A 37 4.70 1.60 -7.39
CA ILE A 37 4.27 0.38 -6.72
C ILE A 37 4.79 -0.79 -7.54
N ILE A 38 5.69 -1.59 -6.95
CA ILE A 38 6.30 -2.72 -7.65
C ILE A 38 5.53 -4.00 -7.43
N ASP A 39 4.95 -4.16 -6.25
CA ASP A 39 4.24 -5.38 -5.91
C ASP A 39 3.23 -5.08 -4.81
N LEU A 40 2.24 -5.95 -4.70
CA LEU A 40 1.23 -5.86 -3.65
C LEU A 40 0.95 -7.28 -3.16
N GLN A 41 1.08 -7.47 -1.86
CA GLN A 41 0.83 -8.77 -1.24
C GLN A 41 -0.27 -8.62 -0.19
N ILE A 42 -1.20 -9.53 -0.19
CA ILE A 42 -2.31 -9.53 0.74
C ILE A 42 -2.21 -10.76 1.64
N THR A 43 -2.18 -10.52 2.94
CA THR A 43 -2.22 -11.57 3.93
C THR A 43 -3.54 -11.46 4.70
N GLU A 44 -3.74 -12.36 5.65
CA GLU A 44 -4.95 -12.36 6.47
C GLU A 44 -5.12 -11.07 7.26
N ASP A 45 -4.01 -10.49 7.72
CA ASP A 45 -4.01 -9.33 8.63
C ASP A 45 -3.51 -8.03 7.98
N ASN A 46 -2.84 -8.12 6.86
CA ASN A 46 -2.15 -6.96 6.29
C ASN A 46 -2.20 -6.92 4.78
N ILE A 47 -2.12 -5.71 4.25
CA ILE A 47 -1.80 -5.48 2.85
C ILE A 47 -0.43 -4.83 2.82
N VAL A 48 0.49 -5.44 2.08
CA VAL A 48 1.88 -4.96 1.97
C VAL A 48 2.11 -4.42 0.58
N LEU A 49 2.46 -3.15 0.49
CA LEU A 49 2.82 -2.50 -0.76
C LEU A 49 4.33 -2.40 -0.83
N VAL A 50 4.91 -2.98 -1.88
CA VAL A 50 6.34 -2.86 -2.13
C VAL A 50 6.54 -1.66 -3.04
N LEU A 51 7.27 -0.68 -2.57
CA LEU A 51 7.41 0.62 -3.22
C LEU A 51 8.85 0.87 -3.66
N GLU A 52 8.98 1.63 -4.73
CA GLU A 52 10.29 2.06 -5.21
C GLU A 52 10.26 3.55 -5.47
N GLU A 53 11.24 4.24 -4.92
CA GLU A 53 11.41 5.69 -5.07
C GLU A 53 12.79 5.97 -5.64
N ASP A 54 12.83 6.82 -6.67
CA ASP A 54 14.09 7.26 -7.30
C ASP A 54 14.71 8.44 -6.56
#